data_ee6086dc6c1c738a5c8142d99f43669f
#
_entry.id   ee6086dc6c1c738a5c8142d99f43669f
#
_cell.length_a   1.000
_cell.length_b   1.000
_cell.length_c   1.000
_cell.angle_alpha   90.00
_cell.angle_beta   90.00
_cell.angle_gamma   90.00
#
_symmetry.space_group_name_H-M   'P 1'
#
loop_
_entity.id
_entity.type
_entity.pdbx_description
1 polymer ?
#
loop_
_entity_poly.entity_id
_entity_poly.type
_entity_poly.pdbx_seq_one_letter_code
_entity_poly.pdbx_strand_id
1 'polypeptide(L)'
;MLEGEYHSAMDMRAVLPGFSPIPIGWGVFDSDQDLAFFLQAFHDMDTEIPDMDQLTRTLAEFHIKSEERFEELTRDRRPDGMKFGYHVTTHNGKLAQDNTWTRTWEEYFTQNMKRMLEHDEKEGGERPQELEELLQPLFDKVIPRLLRPMEMNGGEVKPSLIHGDLWYGNTSTDHENNVPIVYDACCFWGHNECELPIRCSHVFIDYKLTFHVLKMRSGPCEQRRDTDSAKPNREPISNTTPLHTQSKISKRGTHYTICK
;
A
#
# COMPACT_ATOMS: atom_id res chain seq x y z
N MET A 1 10.82 7.70 9.18
CA MET A 1 9.40 7.58 8.80
C MET A 1 9.07 8.55 7.66
N LEU A 2 9.10 9.88 7.86
CA LEU A 2 8.73 10.87 6.82
C LEU A 2 9.58 10.82 5.54
N GLU A 3 10.85 10.42 5.61
CA GLU A 3 11.67 10.16 4.43
C GLU A 3 11.05 9.08 3.53
N GLY A 4 10.63 7.96 4.13
CA GLY A 4 9.98 6.87 3.39
C GLY A 4 8.67 7.31 2.74
N GLU A 5 7.87 8.09 3.44
CA GLU A 5 6.62 8.67 2.94
C GLU A 5 6.86 9.65 1.78
N TYR A 6 7.87 10.54 1.92
CA TYR A 6 8.28 11.43 0.83
C TYR A 6 8.67 10.67 -0.44
N HIS A 7 9.52 9.64 -0.30
CA HIS A 7 9.93 8.81 -1.44
C HIS A 7 8.75 8.03 -2.03
N SER A 8 7.86 7.53 -1.19
CA SER A 8 6.62 6.88 -1.65
C SER A 8 5.77 7.80 -2.51
N ALA A 9 5.53 9.03 -2.03
CA ALA A 9 4.76 10.03 -2.78
C ALA A 9 5.46 10.43 -4.10
N MET A 10 6.79 10.54 -4.11
CA MET A 10 7.57 10.81 -5.33
C MET A 10 7.40 9.71 -6.38
N ASP A 11 7.53 8.44 -5.96
CA ASP A 11 7.43 7.31 -6.87
C ASP A 11 6.00 7.08 -7.36
N MET A 12 5.00 7.22 -6.48
CA MET A 12 3.58 7.16 -6.86
C MET A 12 3.25 8.20 -7.92
N ARG A 13 3.69 9.45 -7.71
CA ARG A 13 3.50 10.53 -8.67
C ARG A 13 4.21 10.27 -10.00
N ALA A 14 5.40 9.66 -9.97
CA ALA A 14 6.13 9.32 -11.18
C ALA A 14 5.45 8.22 -12.00
N VAL A 15 4.67 7.35 -11.35
CA VAL A 15 3.86 6.31 -11.98
C VAL A 15 2.54 6.88 -12.52
N LEU A 16 1.79 7.59 -11.67
CA LEU A 16 0.47 8.14 -12.02
C LEU A 16 0.31 9.56 -11.44
N PRO A 17 0.63 10.60 -12.21
CA PRO A 17 0.45 11.98 -11.80
C PRO A 17 -1.01 12.27 -11.40
N GLY A 18 -1.20 12.94 -10.25
CA GLY A 18 -2.52 13.29 -9.72
C GLY A 18 -3.17 12.24 -8.82
N PHE A 19 -2.59 11.04 -8.72
CA PHE A 19 -3.10 10.01 -7.80
C PHE A 19 -2.67 10.24 -6.34
N SER A 20 -1.59 10.98 -6.11
CA SER A 20 -1.15 11.43 -4.78
C SER A 20 -0.79 12.91 -4.78
N PRO A 21 -0.82 13.60 -3.62
CA PRO A 21 -0.36 14.98 -3.49
C PRO A 21 1.07 15.16 -3.99
N ILE A 22 1.38 16.38 -4.49
CA ILE A 22 2.72 16.70 -4.96
C ILE A 22 3.67 16.79 -3.75
N PRO A 23 4.65 15.89 -3.59
CA PRO A 23 5.66 16.01 -2.55
C PRO A 23 6.61 17.17 -2.88
N ILE A 24 6.90 18.03 -1.89
CA ILE A 24 7.73 19.21 -2.05
C ILE A 24 9.09 19.00 -1.36
N GLY A 25 9.07 18.43 -0.16
CA GLY A 25 10.28 18.16 0.58
C GLY A 25 10.02 17.57 1.96
N TRP A 26 11.04 16.98 2.53
CA TRP A 26 11.05 16.50 3.91
C TRP A 26 12.35 16.94 4.59
N GLY A 27 12.36 16.92 5.91
CA GLY A 27 13.55 17.24 6.66
C GLY A 27 13.35 17.13 8.16
N VAL A 28 14.44 17.38 8.88
CA VAL A 28 14.49 17.47 10.34
C VAL A 28 14.78 18.92 10.71
N PHE A 29 14.20 19.42 11.79
CA PHE A 29 14.45 20.80 12.22
C PHE A 29 15.84 20.92 12.85
N ASP A 30 16.62 21.93 12.44
CA ASP A 30 17.95 22.20 13.02
C ASP A 30 17.89 22.51 14.52
N SER A 31 16.79 23.14 14.95
CA SER A 31 16.56 23.52 16.36
C SER A 31 16.10 22.35 17.24
N ASP A 32 15.61 21.27 16.65
CA ASP A 32 15.12 20.10 17.37
C ASP A 32 15.17 18.86 16.45
N GLN A 33 16.16 18.00 16.67
CA GLN A 33 16.41 16.81 15.85
C GLN A 33 15.36 15.71 16.04
N ASP A 34 14.48 15.82 17.05
CA ASP A 34 13.37 14.89 17.27
C ASP A 34 12.12 15.31 16.47
N LEU A 35 12.13 16.51 15.88
CA LEU A 35 11.05 17.00 15.03
C LEU A 35 11.43 16.91 13.56
N ALA A 36 10.59 16.25 12.79
CA ALA A 36 10.71 16.16 11.35
C ALA A 36 9.45 16.72 10.67
N PHE A 37 9.55 17.09 9.40
CA PHE A 37 8.43 17.55 8.59
C PHE A 37 8.43 16.86 7.23
N PHE A 38 7.23 16.68 6.69
CA PHE A 38 6.98 16.38 5.29
C PHE A 38 6.05 17.44 4.71
N LEU A 39 6.47 18.07 3.63
CA LEU A 39 5.76 19.14 2.95
C LEU A 39 5.26 18.65 1.61
N GLN A 40 3.95 18.78 1.38
CA GLN A 40 3.31 18.44 0.12
C GLN A 40 2.29 19.51 -0.28
N ALA A 41 1.88 19.51 -1.56
CA ALA A 41 0.84 20.41 -2.04
C ALA A 41 -0.47 20.14 -1.29
N PHE A 42 -1.18 21.19 -0.97
CA PHE A 42 -2.50 21.09 -0.36
C PHE A 42 -3.54 20.71 -1.43
N HIS A 43 -4.40 19.76 -1.09
CA HIS A 43 -5.60 19.44 -1.84
C HIS A 43 -6.82 19.72 -0.99
N ASP A 44 -7.86 20.30 -1.58
CA ASP A 44 -9.16 20.43 -0.94
C ASP A 44 -9.88 19.08 -1.03
N MET A 45 -9.96 18.40 0.10
CA MET A 45 -10.45 17.02 0.21
C MET A 45 -11.47 16.94 1.33
N ASP A 46 -12.42 16.03 1.21
CA ASP A 46 -13.32 15.66 2.30
C ASP A 46 -12.83 14.40 3.06
N THR A 47 -13.65 13.95 3.99
CA THR A 47 -13.43 12.71 4.74
C THR A 47 -14.31 11.56 4.22
N GLU A 48 -15.02 11.78 3.13
CA GLU A 48 -15.86 10.75 2.54
C GLU A 48 -15.04 9.76 1.70
N ILE A 49 -15.53 8.54 1.62
CA ILE A 49 -14.90 7.51 0.80
C ILE A 49 -15.14 7.88 -0.67
N PRO A 50 -14.10 7.92 -1.52
CA PRO A 50 -14.25 8.16 -2.94
C PRO A 50 -15.22 7.18 -3.62
N ASP A 51 -15.69 7.55 -4.82
CA ASP A 51 -16.39 6.58 -5.66
C ASP A 51 -15.54 5.33 -5.87
N MET A 52 -16.04 4.20 -5.40
CA MET A 52 -15.28 2.94 -5.37
C MET A 52 -14.97 2.40 -6.74
N ASP A 53 -15.84 2.62 -7.73
CA ASP A 53 -15.59 2.17 -9.09
C ASP A 53 -14.49 3.03 -9.75
N GLN A 54 -14.42 4.32 -9.42
CA GLN A 54 -13.36 5.21 -9.88
C GLN A 54 -12.04 4.89 -9.19
N LEU A 55 -12.04 4.78 -7.86
CA LEU A 55 -10.83 4.44 -7.08
C LEU A 55 -10.21 3.13 -7.55
N THR A 56 -11.01 2.08 -7.71
CA THR A 56 -10.51 0.76 -8.13
C THR A 56 -9.96 0.75 -9.55
N ARG A 57 -10.55 1.53 -10.48
CA ARG A 57 -10.00 1.71 -11.83
C ARG A 57 -8.68 2.46 -11.80
N THR A 58 -8.60 3.55 -11.05
CA THR A 58 -7.38 4.36 -10.92
C THR A 58 -6.27 3.55 -10.28
N LEU A 59 -6.57 2.75 -9.26
CA LEU A 59 -5.59 1.86 -8.62
C LEU A 59 -5.12 0.75 -9.57
N ALA A 60 -6.02 0.16 -10.35
CA ALA A 60 -5.65 -0.82 -11.37
C ALA A 60 -4.74 -0.22 -12.45
N GLU A 61 -5.03 1.00 -12.90
CA GLU A 61 -4.18 1.76 -13.82
C GLU A 61 -2.80 2.04 -13.19
N PHE A 62 -2.78 2.45 -11.93
CA PHE A 62 -1.54 2.70 -11.18
C PHE A 62 -0.67 1.45 -11.13
N HIS A 63 -1.22 0.29 -10.78
CA HIS A 63 -0.47 -0.97 -10.75
C HIS A 63 0.10 -1.35 -12.13
N ILE A 64 -0.70 -1.26 -13.20
CA ILE A 64 -0.25 -1.58 -14.56
C ILE A 64 0.90 -0.66 -14.97
N LYS A 65 0.74 0.65 -14.80
CA LYS A 65 1.79 1.62 -15.13
C LYS A 65 3.04 1.45 -14.27
N SER A 66 2.88 1.04 -13.02
CA SER A 66 4.02 0.77 -12.15
C SER A 66 4.83 -0.45 -12.61
N GLU A 67 4.20 -1.49 -13.13
CA GLU A 67 4.89 -2.64 -13.73
C GLU A 67 5.72 -2.24 -14.94
N GLU A 68 5.12 -1.46 -15.86
CA GLU A 68 5.82 -0.90 -17.02
C GLU A 68 7.03 -0.06 -16.59
N ARG A 69 6.85 0.81 -15.59
CA ARG A 69 7.92 1.62 -15.05
C ARG A 69 9.01 0.79 -14.36
N PHE A 70 8.65 -0.27 -13.65
CA PHE A 70 9.63 -1.18 -13.06
C PHE A 70 10.50 -1.83 -14.13
N GLU A 71 9.91 -2.30 -15.21
CA GLU A 71 10.63 -2.88 -16.36
C GLU A 71 11.61 -1.88 -16.97
N GLU A 72 11.20 -0.60 -17.11
CA GLU A 72 12.08 0.47 -17.59
C GLU A 72 13.26 0.74 -16.65
N LEU A 73 12.98 0.88 -15.35
CA LEU A 73 13.99 1.17 -14.33
C LEU A 73 15.01 0.05 -14.16
N THR A 74 14.61 -1.18 -14.44
CA THR A 74 15.45 -2.36 -14.20
C THR A 74 16.17 -2.87 -15.44
N ARG A 75 15.76 -2.44 -16.64
CA ARG A 75 16.33 -2.90 -17.93
C ARG A 75 17.84 -2.83 -17.96
N ASP A 76 18.44 -1.77 -17.41
CA ASP A 76 19.88 -1.53 -17.46
C ASP A 76 20.58 -1.51 -16.09
N ARG A 77 19.83 -1.68 -14.99
CA ARG A 77 20.35 -1.37 -13.65
C ARG A 77 20.33 -2.52 -12.63
N ARG A 78 19.74 -3.66 -12.95
CA ARG A 78 19.64 -4.81 -12.02
C ARG A 78 20.07 -6.13 -12.66
N PRO A 79 21.38 -6.37 -12.80
CA PRO A 79 21.88 -7.63 -13.33
C PRO A 79 21.68 -8.82 -12.39
N ASP A 80 21.34 -8.57 -11.11
CA ASP A 80 21.22 -9.57 -10.04
C ASP A 80 19.81 -10.18 -9.91
N GLY A 81 18.82 -9.72 -10.71
CA GLY A 81 17.45 -10.26 -10.71
C GLY A 81 16.61 -9.92 -9.47
N MET A 82 17.02 -8.92 -8.68
CA MET A 82 16.24 -8.44 -7.52
C MET A 82 14.97 -7.76 -8.00
N LYS A 83 13.81 -8.15 -7.47
CA LYS A 83 12.50 -7.69 -7.95
C LYS A 83 11.67 -6.98 -6.88
N PHE A 84 11.65 -7.50 -5.66
CA PHE A 84 10.76 -7.08 -4.58
C PHE A 84 11.55 -6.38 -3.48
N GLY A 85 11.08 -5.25 -2.99
CA GLY A 85 11.77 -4.42 -2.02
C GLY A 85 11.54 -2.94 -2.26
N TYR A 86 12.30 -2.10 -1.56
CA TYR A 86 12.27 -0.65 -1.80
C TYR A 86 13.63 -0.03 -1.47
N HIS A 87 13.91 1.15 -2.04
CA HIS A 87 15.24 1.78 -1.92
C HIS A 87 15.45 2.52 -0.60
N VAL A 88 14.39 2.76 0.18
CA VAL A 88 14.43 3.33 1.54
C VAL A 88 13.51 2.54 2.46
N THR A 89 13.72 2.66 3.78
CA THR A 89 12.80 2.07 4.76
C THR A 89 11.51 2.87 4.81
N THR A 90 10.39 2.21 4.59
CA THR A 90 9.04 2.75 4.75
C THR A 90 8.39 2.21 6.03
N HIS A 91 7.34 2.85 6.50
CA HIS A 91 6.73 2.50 7.79
C HIS A 91 5.21 2.41 7.65
N ASN A 92 4.65 1.30 8.12
CA ASN A 92 3.22 1.20 8.39
C ASN A 92 2.99 1.54 9.87
N GLY A 93 2.55 2.77 10.13
CA GLY A 93 2.54 3.33 11.48
C GLY A 93 3.94 3.32 12.11
N LYS A 94 4.10 2.64 13.26
CA LYS A 94 5.41 2.50 13.95
C LYS A 94 6.25 1.35 13.42
N LEU A 95 5.68 0.47 12.62
CA LEU A 95 6.37 -0.69 12.07
C LEU A 95 7.25 -0.28 10.89
N ALA A 96 8.57 -0.35 11.06
CA ALA A 96 9.52 -0.25 9.97
C ALA A 96 9.47 -1.53 9.12
N GLN A 97 9.14 -1.40 7.84
CA GLN A 97 9.13 -2.51 6.90
C GLN A 97 10.57 -2.96 6.57
N ASP A 98 10.77 -4.24 6.38
CA ASP A 98 12.02 -4.77 5.82
C ASP A 98 11.96 -4.68 4.30
N ASN A 99 12.47 -3.57 3.78
CA ASN A 99 12.50 -3.28 2.34
C ASN A 99 13.76 -3.81 1.64
N THR A 100 14.51 -4.71 2.28
CA THR A 100 15.63 -5.40 1.65
C THR A 100 15.17 -6.11 0.39
N TRP A 101 15.88 -5.88 -0.70
CA TRP A 101 15.54 -6.43 -2.00
C TRP A 101 15.67 -7.93 -2.06
N THR A 102 14.67 -8.63 -2.63
CA THR A 102 14.64 -10.06 -2.84
C THR A 102 14.37 -10.40 -4.30
N ARG A 103 14.63 -11.67 -4.68
CA ARG A 103 14.39 -12.15 -6.04
C ARG A 103 13.00 -12.67 -6.26
N THR A 104 12.37 -13.20 -5.21
CA THR A 104 11.03 -13.81 -5.27
C THR A 104 10.07 -13.11 -4.35
N TRP A 105 8.80 -13.15 -4.70
CA TRP A 105 7.73 -12.67 -3.85
C TRP A 105 7.62 -13.45 -2.54
N GLU A 106 7.84 -14.76 -2.60
CA GLU A 106 7.88 -15.61 -1.39
C GLU A 106 8.91 -15.12 -0.37
N GLU A 107 10.14 -14.80 -0.82
CA GLU A 107 11.20 -14.29 0.06
C GLU A 107 10.81 -12.95 0.69
N TYR A 108 10.32 -11.98 -0.11
CA TYR A 108 9.92 -10.68 0.39
C TYR A 108 8.76 -10.77 1.38
N PHE A 109 7.71 -11.52 1.04
CA PHE A 109 6.57 -11.73 1.92
C PHE A 109 6.98 -12.38 3.25
N THR A 110 7.85 -13.39 3.19
CA THR A 110 8.34 -14.12 4.36
C THR A 110 9.13 -13.21 5.30
N GLN A 111 10.06 -12.40 4.76
CA GLN A 111 10.86 -11.50 5.60
C GLN A 111 10.00 -10.42 6.28
N ASN A 112 9.05 -9.83 5.56
CA ASN A 112 8.15 -8.84 6.15
C ASN A 112 7.20 -9.46 7.19
N MET A 113 6.68 -10.66 6.94
CA MET A 113 5.86 -11.37 7.94
C MET A 113 6.65 -11.63 9.23
N LYS A 114 7.91 -12.07 9.13
CA LYS A 114 8.79 -12.23 10.30
C LYS A 114 9.01 -10.91 11.03
N ARG A 115 9.26 -9.83 10.27
CA ARG A 115 9.45 -8.49 10.84
C ARG A 115 8.22 -7.99 11.59
N MET A 116 7.01 -8.23 11.06
CA MET A 116 5.76 -7.91 11.74
C MET A 116 5.61 -8.70 13.05
N LEU A 117 5.93 -9.99 13.05
CA LEU A 117 5.87 -10.83 14.25
C LEU A 117 6.89 -10.40 15.31
N GLU A 118 8.11 -10.05 14.93
CA GLU A 118 9.13 -9.51 15.85
C GLU A 118 8.66 -8.20 16.50
N HIS A 119 8.03 -7.32 15.70
CA HIS A 119 7.48 -6.07 16.22
C HIS A 119 6.32 -6.30 17.19
N ASP A 120 5.40 -7.19 16.83
CA ASP A 120 4.25 -7.58 17.66
C ASP A 120 4.69 -8.14 19.02
N GLU A 121 5.69 -9.02 19.03
CA GLU A 121 6.26 -9.56 20.27
C GLU A 121 6.93 -8.48 21.14
N LYS A 122 7.65 -7.55 20.50
CA LYS A 122 8.32 -6.46 21.21
C LYS A 122 7.34 -5.48 21.86
N GLU A 123 6.23 -5.17 21.19
CA GLU A 123 5.24 -4.20 21.67
C GLU A 123 4.13 -4.87 22.51
N GLY A 124 3.74 -6.09 22.18
CA GLY A 124 2.63 -6.82 22.80
C GLY A 124 3.05 -7.85 23.87
N GLY A 125 4.33 -8.18 23.97
CA GLY A 125 4.86 -9.19 24.87
C GLY A 125 4.76 -10.61 24.31
N GLU A 126 4.81 -11.61 25.21
CA GLU A 126 4.79 -13.02 24.83
C GLU A 126 3.52 -13.40 24.06
N ARG A 127 3.68 -14.15 22.99
CA ARG A 127 2.58 -14.64 22.17
C ARG A 127 1.85 -15.79 22.87
N PRO A 128 0.54 -15.97 22.61
CA PRO A 128 -0.16 -17.19 22.99
C PRO A 128 0.53 -18.42 22.40
N GLN A 129 0.66 -19.47 23.20
CA GLN A 129 1.32 -20.73 22.81
C GLN A 129 0.71 -21.30 21.52
N GLU A 130 -0.60 -21.22 21.34
CA GLU A 130 -1.31 -21.68 20.14
C GLU A 130 -0.83 -20.97 18.86
N LEU A 131 -0.53 -19.66 18.94
CA LEU A 131 0.02 -18.91 17.83
C LEU A 131 1.47 -19.32 17.53
N GLU A 132 2.29 -19.47 18.59
CA GLU A 132 3.69 -19.87 18.43
C GLU A 132 3.84 -21.24 17.75
N GLU A 133 2.97 -22.21 18.10
CA GLU A 133 2.94 -23.53 17.47
C GLU A 133 2.55 -23.49 15.98
N LEU A 134 1.85 -22.45 15.54
CA LEU A 134 1.46 -22.27 14.13
C LEU A 134 2.53 -21.58 13.28
N LEU A 135 3.49 -20.86 13.86
CA LEU A 135 4.45 -20.07 13.11
C LEU A 135 5.40 -20.95 12.26
N GLN A 136 5.94 -22.02 12.86
CA GLN A 136 6.83 -22.91 12.12
C GLN A 136 6.13 -23.56 10.91
N PRO A 137 4.93 -24.17 11.05
CA PRO A 137 4.18 -24.66 9.89
C PRO A 137 3.81 -23.59 8.87
N LEU A 138 3.52 -22.35 9.32
CA LEU A 138 3.23 -21.22 8.44
C LEU A 138 4.41 -20.95 7.49
N PHE A 139 5.61 -20.79 8.04
CA PHE A 139 6.81 -20.48 7.25
C PHE A 139 7.33 -21.64 6.42
N ASP A 140 7.29 -22.86 6.96
CA ASP A 140 7.88 -24.03 6.29
C ASP A 140 6.96 -24.68 5.26
N LYS A 141 5.64 -24.51 5.40
CA LYS A 141 4.67 -25.25 4.59
C LYS A 141 3.65 -24.35 3.91
N VAL A 142 3.01 -23.43 4.64
CA VAL A 142 1.86 -22.68 4.11
C VAL A 142 2.33 -21.63 3.11
N ILE A 143 3.24 -20.75 3.50
CA ILE A 143 3.77 -19.69 2.63
C ILE A 143 4.41 -20.29 1.36
N PRO A 144 5.35 -21.25 1.45
CA PRO A 144 5.94 -21.87 0.24
C PRO A 144 4.92 -22.57 -0.65
N ARG A 145 3.92 -23.23 -0.05
CA ARG A 145 2.88 -23.90 -0.83
C ARG A 145 2.00 -22.93 -1.63
N LEU A 146 1.73 -21.76 -1.07
CA LEU A 146 0.84 -20.79 -1.70
C LEU A 146 1.57 -19.85 -2.66
N LEU A 147 2.76 -19.37 -2.31
CA LEU A 147 3.43 -18.30 -3.07
C LEU A 147 4.44 -18.84 -4.09
N ARG A 148 5.20 -19.86 -3.75
CA ARG A 148 6.23 -20.41 -4.66
C ARG A 148 5.70 -20.86 -6.03
N PRO A 149 4.53 -21.52 -6.15
CA PRO A 149 3.98 -21.91 -7.45
C PRO A 149 3.67 -20.73 -8.38
N MET A 150 3.50 -19.53 -7.85
CA MET A 150 3.22 -18.32 -8.65
C MET A 150 4.41 -17.93 -9.54
N GLU A 151 5.63 -18.31 -9.13
CA GLU A 151 6.89 -17.99 -9.82
C GLU A 151 7.61 -19.25 -10.36
N MET A 152 6.88 -20.36 -10.47
CA MET A 152 7.40 -21.64 -11.00
C MET A 152 6.70 -22.02 -12.30
N ASN A 153 7.33 -22.94 -13.06
CA ASN A 153 6.74 -23.54 -14.27
C ASN A 153 6.28 -22.51 -15.34
N GLY A 154 6.99 -21.39 -15.43
CA GLY A 154 6.66 -20.30 -16.36
C GLY A 154 5.69 -19.27 -15.80
N GLY A 155 5.27 -19.40 -14.53
CA GLY A 155 4.59 -18.34 -13.79
C GLY A 155 5.54 -17.20 -13.45
N GLU A 156 5.06 -15.99 -13.42
CA GLU A 156 5.81 -14.81 -13.05
C GLU A 156 4.94 -13.88 -12.20
N VAL A 157 5.47 -13.43 -11.07
CA VAL A 157 4.92 -12.29 -10.32
C VAL A 157 5.64 -11.03 -10.80
N LYS A 158 4.89 -10.14 -11.45
CA LYS A 158 5.40 -8.84 -11.86
C LYS A 158 5.37 -7.88 -10.67
N PRO A 159 6.50 -7.20 -10.37
CA PRO A 159 6.51 -6.20 -9.32
C PRO A 159 5.64 -4.99 -9.68
N SER A 160 4.65 -4.71 -8.84
CA SER A 160 3.86 -3.49 -8.88
C SER A 160 4.28 -2.59 -7.71
N LEU A 161 4.21 -1.28 -7.89
CA LEU A 161 4.37 -0.36 -6.76
C LEU A 161 3.12 -0.43 -5.89
N ILE A 162 3.28 -0.79 -4.63
CA ILE A 162 2.21 -0.95 -3.65
C ILE A 162 2.17 0.30 -2.79
N HIS A 163 0.98 0.84 -2.48
CA HIS A 163 0.81 1.92 -1.51
C HIS A 163 1.21 1.48 -0.10
N GLY A 164 0.86 0.25 0.26
CA GLY A 164 1.28 -0.42 1.50
C GLY A 164 0.43 -0.15 2.73
N ASP A 165 -0.37 0.94 2.73
CA ASP A 165 -1.33 1.27 3.80
C ASP A 165 -2.63 1.84 3.20
N LEU A 166 -3.14 1.21 2.14
CA LEU A 166 -4.34 1.67 1.46
C LEU A 166 -5.61 1.23 2.18
N TRP A 167 -6.21 2.13 2.90
CA TRP A 167 -7.48 1.97 3.58
C TRP A 167 -8.31 3.25 3.44
N TYR A 168 -9.58 3.24 3.88
CA TYR A 168 -10.48 4.39 3.67
C TYR A 168 -9.97 5.70 4.31
N GLY A 169 -9.14 5.64 5.36
CA GLY A 169 -8.55 6.82 6.01
C GLY A 169 -7.39 7.45 5.22
N ASN A 170 -6.82 6.74 4.25
CA ASN A 170 -5.74 7.21 3.39
C ASN A 170 -6.22 7.44 1.95
N THR A 171 -7.55 7.58 1.76
CA THR A 171 -8.19 7.85 0.47
C THR A 171 -9.18 9.00 0.61
N SER A 172 -9.29 9.83 -0.43
CA SER A 172 -10.28 10.91 -0.49
C SER A 172 -10.60 11.26 -1.94
N THR A 173 -11.49 12.22 -2.13
CA THR A 173 -11.76 12.85 -3.42
C THR A 173 -11.12 14.24 -3.44
N ASP A 174 -10.28 14.51 -4.43
CA ASP A 174 -9.81 15.86 -4.73
C ASP A 174 -10.98 16.67 -5.33
N HIS A 175 -11.46 17.69 -4.62
CA HIS A 175 -12.61 18.48 -5.02
C HIS A 175 -12.36 19.34 -6.26
N GLU A 176 -11.12 19.73 -6.51
CA GLU A 176 -10.79 20.55 -7.69
C GLU A 176 -10.99 19.76 -8.99
N ASN A 177 -10.57 18.47 -8.97
CA ASN A 177 -10.55 17.63 -10.17
C ASN A 177 -11.63 16.53 -10.13
N ASN A 178 -12.30 16.33 -9.00
CA ASN A 178 -13.28 15.27 -8.74
C ASN A 178 -12.72 13.87 -9.07
N VAL A 179 -11.50 13.60 -8.62
CA VAL A 179 -10.80 12.33 -8.80
C VAL A 179 -10.35 11.75 -7.46
N PRO A 180 -10.24 10.42 -7.34
CA PRO A 180 -9.66 9.79 -6.16
C PRO A 180 -8.21 10.24 -5.96
N ILE A 181 -7.85 10.54 -4.73
CA ILE A 181 -6.50 10.84 -4.29
C ILE A 181 -6.16 9.98 -3.08
N VAL A 182 -4.92 9.50 -3.00
CA VAL A 182 -4.41 8.68 -1.90
C VAL A 182 -3.16 9.30 -1.29
N TYR A 183 -2.94 9.08 0.00
CA TYR A 183 -1.87 9.70 0.79
C TYR A 183 -1.42 8.79 1.93
N ASP A 184 -0.36 9.17 2.65
CA ASP A 184 0.24 8.41 3.75
C ASP A 184 0.75 7.02 3.31
N ALA A 185 1.41 6.98 2.15
CA ALA A 185 1.91 5.75 1.57
C ALA A 185 3.20 5.25 2.25
N CYS A 186 3.33 3.93 2.36
CA CYS A 186 4.55 3.25 2.77
C CYS A 186 4.99 2.24 1.69
N CYS A 187 5.32 2.77 0.50
CA CYS A 187 5.51 2.00 -0.71
C CYS A 187 6.62 0.96 -0.66
N PHE A 188 6.40 -0.08 -1.44
CA PHE A 188 7.40 -1.08 -1.82
C PHE A 188 6.99 -1.73 -3.16
N TRP A 189 7.95 -2.33 -3.85
CA TRP A 189 7.69 -3.16 -5.03
C TRP A 189 7.28 -4.56 -4.58
N GLY A 190 6.04 -4.94 -4.86
CA GLY A 190 5.43 -6.18 -4.39
C GLY A 190 4.44 -6.77 -5.39
N HIS A 191 3.78 -7.85 -4.99
CA HIS A 191 2.65 -8.40 -5.73
C HIS A 191 1.42 -7.50 -5.57
N ASN A 192 0.78 -7.12 -6.67
CA ASN A 192 -0.34 -6.17 -6.66
C ASN A 192 -1.50 -6.58 -5.73
N GLU A 193 -1.76 -7.87 -5.52
CA GLU A 193 -2.81 -8.32 -4.59
C GLU A 193 -2.46 -8.04 -3.12
N CYS A 194 -1.21 -7.70 -2.80
CA CYS A 194 -0.82 -7.26 -1.47
C CYS A 194 -1.38 -5.88 -1.10
N GLU A 195 -1.83 -5.10 -2.09
CA GLU A 195 -2.54 -3.84 -1.86
C GLU A 195 -3.92 -4.02 -1.23
N LEU A 196 -4.46 -5.23 -1.28
CA LEU A 196 -5.80 -5.49 -0.75
C LEU A 196 -5.79 -5.31 0.76
N PRO A 197 -6.59 -4.38 1.31
CA PRO A 197 -6.50 -4.01 2.70
C PRO A 197 -6.92 -5.16 3.61
N ILE A 198 -5.96 -5.73 4.30
CA ILE A 198 -6.17 -6.76 5.33
C ILE A 198 -7.06 -6.23 6.48
N ARG A 199 -7.27 -4.92 6.58
CA ARG A 199 -8.02 -4.25 7.65
C ARG A 199 -9.44 -3.80 7.29
N CYS A 200 -9.98 -4.16 6.15
CA CYS A 200 -11.37 -3.81 5.81
C CYS A 200 -12.39 -4.73 6.47
N SER A 201 -12.51 -4.65 7.80
CA SER A 201 -13.60 -5.33 8.51
C SER A 201 -15.00 -4.74 8.23
N HIS A 202 -15.12 -3.64 7.48
CA HIS A 202 -16.40 -2.94 7.31
C HIS A 202 -16.74 -2.42 5.91
N VAL A 203 -15.89 -2.54 4.88
CA VAL A 203 -16.24 -2.04 3.55
C VAL A 203 -15.81 -3.00 2.43
N PHE A 204 -16.70 -3.21 1.49
CA PHE A 204 -16.63 -4.08 0.30
C PHE A 204 -15.55 -3.69 -0.75
N ILE A 205 -14.41 -3.14 -0.34
CA ILE A 205 -13.32 -2.78 -1.27
C ILE A 205 -12.70 -4.04 -1.90
N ASP A 206 -12.63 -5.12 -1.12
CA ASP A 206 -11.91 -6.34 -1.41
C ASP A 206 -12.23 -7.01 -2.76
N TYR A 207 -13.52 -7.22 -3.04
CA TYR A 207 -13.92 -7.98 -4.23
C TYR A 207 -13.90 -7.17 -5.53
N LYS A 208 -14.25 -5.89 -5.46
CA LYS A 208 -14.29 -5.04 -6.66
C LYS A 208 -12.89 -4.73 -7.16
N LEU A 209 -11.94 -4.47 -6.27
CA LEU A 209 -10.56 -4.15 -6.65
C LEU A 209 -9.89 -5.34 -7.33
N THR A 210 -9.91 -6.52 -6.69
CA THR A 210 -9.36 -7.75 -7.28
C THR A 210 -10.01 -8.05 -8.62
N PHE A 211 -11.33 -7.92 -8.72
CA PHE A 211 -12.06 -8.18 -9.95
C PHE A 211 -11.72 -7.18 -11.07
N HIS A 212 -11.54 -5.89 -10.76
CA HIS A 212 -11.16 -4.89 -11.76
C HIS A 212 -9.72 -5.06 -12.25
N VAL A 213 -8.76 -5.30 -11.34
CA VAL A 213 -7.38 -5.57 -11.72
C VAL A 213 -7.28 -6.83 -12.60
N LEU A 214 -7.94 -7.92 -12.21
CA LEU A 214 -7.97 -9.14 -13.00
C LEU A 214 -8.67 -8.94 -14.35
N LYS A 215 -9.79 -8.21 -14.40
CA LYS A 215 -10.53 -7.93 -15.63
C LYS A 215 -9.74 -7.06 -16.61
N MET A 216 -8.98 -6.06 -16.10
CA MET A 216 -8.12 -5.22 -16.95
C MET A 216 -6.94 -6.02 -17.53
N ARG A 217 -6.40 -7.00 -16.79
CA ARG A 217 -5.30 -7.86 -17.24
C ARG A 217 -5.72 -8.95 -18.21
N SER A 218 -6.94 -9.49 -18.09
CA SER A 218 -7.39 -10.64 -18.87
C SER A 218 -8.10 -10.29 -20.19
N GLY A 219 -8.34 -8.99 -20.48
CA GLY A 219 -9.18 -8.63 -21.63
C GLY A 219 -10.66 -9.05 -21.45
N PRO A 220 -11.52 -8.94 -22.46
CA PRO A 220 -12.92 -9.34 -22.34
C PRO A 220 -13.02 -10.87 -22.17
N CYS A 221 -13.20 -11.34 -20.94
CA CYS A 221 -13.43 -12.73 -20.64
C CYS A 221 -14.93 -13.04 -20.68
N GLU A 222 -15.31 -14.06 -21.44
CA GLU A 222 -16.67 -14.58 -21.51
C GLU A 222 -17.19 -14.99 -20.12
N GLN A 223 -18.40 -14.52 -19.81
CA GLN A 223 -19.09 -14.74 -18.53
C GLN A 223 -19.33 -16.23 -18.27
N ARG A 224 -18.72 -16.81 -17.26
CA ARG A 224 -19.28 -17.96 -16.57
C ARG A 224 -20.23 -17.46 -15.48
N ARG A 225 -21.49 -17.86 -15.59
CA ARG A 225 -22.53 -17.63 -14.57
C ARG A 225 -22.30 -18.62 -13.44
N ASP A 226 -22.05 -18.12 -12.23
CA ASP A 226 -22.28 -18.88 -11.01
C ASP A 226 -23.28 -18.13 -10.14
N THR A 227 -24.40 -18.80 -9.94
CA THR A 227 -25.45 -18.47 -8.96
C THR A 227 -25.04 -19.08 -7.64
N ASP A 228 -24.82 -18.28 -6.59
CA ASP A 228 -25.36 -18.67 -5.28
C ASP A 228 -25.39 -17.50 -4.28
N SER A 229 -26.49 -17.45 -3.58
CA SER A 229 -26.91 -16.43 -2.64
C SER A 229 -26.63 -16.86 -1.20
N ALA A 230 -25.99 -16.03 -0.40
CA ALA A 230 -26.21 -15.99 1.07
C ALA A 230 -25.74 -14.66 1.66
N LYS A 231 -26.67 -13.91 2.24
CA LYS A 231 -26.38 -12.72 3.08
C LYS A 231 -26.27 -13.12 4.55
N PRO A 232 -25.37 -12.56 5.33
CA PRO A 232 -25.56 -12.42 6.77
C PRO A 232 -25.74 -10.96 7.21
N ASN A 233 -26.77 -10.74 8.03
CA ASN A 233 -27.03 -9.50 8.77
C ASN A 233 -25.94 -9.24 9.81
N ARG A 234 -25.45 -8.01 9.92
CA ARG A 234 -24.73 -7.49 11.10
C ARG A 234 -25.03 -6.02 11.36
N GLU A 235 -25.22 -5.68 12.64
CA GLU A 235 -25.48 -4.34 13.16
C GLU A 235 -24.22 -3.45 13.26
N PRO A 236 -24.34 -2.11 13.34
CA PRO A 236 -23.21 -1.19 13.30
C PRO A 236 -22.57 -0.97 14.68
N ILE A 237 -21.24 -0.96 14.72
CA ILE A 237 -20.45 -0.56 15.90
C ILE A 237 -19.83 0.81 15.63
N SER A 238 -20.09 1.76 16.55
CA SER A 238 -19.52 3.10 16.53
C SER A 238 -18.11 3.11 17.13
N ASN A 239 -17.11 3.54 16.38
CA ASN A 239 -15.77 3.84 16.90
C ASN A 239 -15.33 5.23 16.45
N THR A 240 -15.15 6.10 17.42
CA THR A 240 -14.54 7.43 17.26
C THR A 240 -13.03 7.30 17.49
N THR A 241 -12.23 7.55 16.45
CA THR A 241 -10.77 7.67 16.53
C THR A 241 -10.37 9.15 16.52
N PRO A 242 -9.36 9.60 17.27
CA PRO A 242 -8.98 11.01 17.33
C PRO A 242 -8.36 11.49 16.02
N LEU A 243 -8.84 12.64 15.57
CA LEU A 243 -8.35 13.39 14.42
C LEU A 243 -6.89 13.85 14.63
N HIS A 244 -6.01 13.53 13.68
CA HIS A 244 -4.71 14.19 13.57
C HIS A 244 -4.90 15.67 13.29
N THR A 245 -4.23 16.51 14.08
CA THR A 245 -4.31 17.97 13.94
C THR A 245 -3.46 18.41 12.75
N GLN A 246 -4.11 18.81 11.67
CA GLN A 246 -3.46 19.44 10.52
C GLN A 246 -3.31 20.94 10.74
N SER A 247 -2.11 21.49 10.59
CA SER A 247 -1.88 22.93 10.59
C SER A 247 -1.70 23.44 9.17
N LYS A 248 -2.49 24.46 8.80
CA LYS A 248 -2.45 25.08 7.47
C LYS A 248 -1.56 26.32 7.47
N ILE A 249 -0.60 26.39 6.54
CA ILE A 249 0.15 27.62 6.25
C ILE A 249 -0.12 28.02 4.82
N SER A 250 -0.56 29.25 4.60
CA SER A 250 -0.83 29.79 3.26
C SER A 250 0.19 30.84 2.87
N LYS A 251 0.77 30.73 1.67
CA LYS A 251 1.57 31.79 1.03
C LYS A 251 1.22 31.89 -0.44
N ARG A 252 0.66 33.04 -0.85
CA ARG A 252 0.38 33.40 -2.26
C ARG A 252 -0.42 32.38 -3.07
N GLY A 253 -1.57 31.92 -2.54
CA GLY A 253 -2.47 31.04 -3.29
C GLY A 253 -2.09 29.57 -3.38
N THR A 254 -0.94 29.19 -2.84
CA THR A 254 -0.55 27.79 -2.70
C THR A 254 -0.71 27.38 -1.24
N HIS A 255 -1.51 26.37 -0.99
CA HIS A 255 -1.74 25.84 0.35
C HIS A 255 -0.82 24.62 0.58
N TYR A 256 -0.28 24.51 1.79
CA TYR A 256 0.60 23.42 2.19
C TYR A 256 0.06 22.75 3.45
N THR A 257 0.19 21.46 3.55
CA THR A 257 -0.15 20.69 4.76
C THR A 257 1.15 20.24 5.43
N ILE A 258 1.23 20.43 6.74
CA ILE A 258 2.32 19.90 7.57
C ILE A 258 1.73 18.80 8.43
N CYS A 259 2.20 17.58 8.26
CA CYS A 259 1.91 16.47 9.16
C CYS A 259 2.93 16.46 10.31
N LYS A 260 2.43 16.33 11.53
CA LYS A 260 3.27 16.19 12.73
C LYS A 260 3.29 14.75 13.19
#